data_0dd47e290933c92230b0aa80e2cabc19
#
_entry.id   0dd47e290933c92230b0aa80e2cabc19
#
_cell.length_a   1.000
_cell.length_b   1.000
_cell.length_c   1.000
_cell.angle_alpha   90.00
_cell.angle_beta   90.00
_cell.angle_gamma   90.00
#
_symmetry.space_group_name_H-M   'P 1'
#
loop_
_entity.id
_entity.type
_entity.pdbx_description
1 polymer ?
#
loop_
_entity_poly.entity_id
_entity_poly.type
_entity_poly.pdbx_seq_one_letter_code
_entity_poly.pdbx_strand_id
1 'polypeptide(L)'
;ACGVPRIDARKVPAAEFRERFVRRGMPCVLTGLQEGWPAREKWTPEFFREHHGELSVAVARGKEWGQMRLRDYVDRLRAAQPGEDIPYLRTWNFLDDIPELRGDFSPGAHFADLFKVLPESMQPPFEWLFIGPAGSRTRLHVDVWGTDAWLAQIRGRKRFTLFHPAHRRFLERDDGPGGAPEWADLRAPDPQRFPEFSRATPIETVLEPGEIIYLPRKWPHAVDGLTETVSLTVNFMCPASKAYVVPLLKKYAERRAMCEKVLGRALKANDNVMKFCVHGGSIPMDMAKRILGATMGKEGEEGGEADADAAVVVGAEGRAEEAAS
;
A
#
# COMPACT_ATOMS: atom_id res chain seq x y z
N ALA A 1 -10.60 -21.79 17.03
CA ALA A 1 -9.78 -20.63 16.63
C ALA A 1 -10.59 -19.38 16.88
N CYS A 2 -10.07 -18.43 17.66
CA CYS A 2 -10.72 -17.15 17.88
C CYS A 2 -10.53 -16.33 16.58
N GLY A 3 -11.62 -16.02 15.87
CA GLY A 3 -11.57 -15.17 14.68
C GLY A 3 -11.22 -13.72 15.00
N VAL A 4 -11.07 -12.88 13.98
CA VAL A 4 -10.87 -11.43 14.16
C VAL A 4 -12.10 -10.83 14.85
N PRO A 5 -11.96 -10.20 16.04
CA PRO A 5 -13.12 -9.66 16.77
C PRO A 5 -13.79 -8.53 15.99
N ARG A 6 -15.12 -8.47 16.06
CA ARG A 6 -15.93 -7.37 15.54
C ARG A 6 -16.41 -6.49 16.67
N ILE A 7 -16.22 -5.18 16.54
CA ILE A 7 -16.63 -4.19 17.53
C ILE A 7 -17.48 -3.10 16.87
N ASP A 8 -18.49 -2.65 17.58
CA ASP A 8 -19.27 -1.48 17.18
C ASP A 8 -18.55 -0.21 17.65
N ALA A 9 -17.99 0.52 16.70
CA ALA A 9 -17.21 1.73 17.00
C ALA A 9 -18.04 2.86 17.63
N ARG A 10 -19.36 2.82 17.50
CA ARG A 10 -20.26 3.78 18.17
C ARG A 10 -20.33 3.53 19.68
N LYS A 11 -20.04 2.28 20.11
CA LYS A 11 -20.05 1.85 21.52
C LYS A 11 -18.66 1.82 22.14
N VAL A 12 -17.61 1.78 21.32
CA VAL A 12 -16.23 1.73 21.81
C VAL A 12 -15.54 3.05 21.46
N PRO A 13 -15.32 3.93 22.44
CA PRO A 13 -14.64 5.19 22.23
C PRO A 13 -13.24 5.02 21.64
N ALA A 14 -12.75 6.00 20.88
CA ALA A 14 -11.46 5.95 20.23
C ALA A 14 -10.28 5.70 21.21
N ALA A 15 -10.37 6.20 22.44
CA ALA A 15 -9.35 5.97 23.47
C ALA A 15 -9.31 4.50 23.89
N GLU A 16 -10.46 3.89 24.12
CA GLU A 16 -10.59 2.47 24.45
C GLU A 16 -10.14 1.58 23.29
N PHE A 17 -10.52 1.92 22.06
CA PHE A 17 -10.05 1.23 20.85
C PHE A 17 -8.52 1.24 20.78
N ARG A 18 -7.90 2.41 20.95
CA ARG A 18 -6.43 2.51 20.91
C ARG A 18 -5.76 1.67 21.99
N GLU A 19 -6.30 1.64 23.20
CA GLU A 19 -5.75 0.85 24.29
C GLU A 19 -5.90 -0.66 24.05
N ARG A 20 -7.08 -1.11 23.62
CA ARG A 20 -7.38 -2.54 23.45
C ARG A 20 -6.75 -3.16 22.23
N PHE A 21 -6.65 -2.41 21.12
CA PHE A 21 -6.24 -2.93 19.82
C PHE A 21 -4.91 -2.34 19.33
N VAL A 22 -4.80 -1.01 19.26
CA VAL A 22 -3.61 -0.37 18.66
C VAL A 22 -2.37 -0.58 19.52
N ARG A 23 -2.46 -0.33 20.81
CA ARG A 23 -1.33 -0.52 21.73
C ARG A 23 -0.89 -1.98 21.80
N ARG A 24 -1.84 -2.90 21.82
CA ARG A 24 -1.59 -4.35 21.89
C ARG A 24 -1.23 -4.98 20.55
N GLY A 25 -1.37 -4.25 19.44
CA GLY A 25 -1.14 -4.79 18.10
C GLY A 25 -2.11 -5.92 17.73
N MET A 26 -3.39 -5.78 18.06
CA MET A 26 -4.42 -6.79 17.81
C MET A 26 -5.33 -6.35 16.67
N PRO A 27 -5.52 -7.16 15.63
CA PRO A 27 -6.45 -6.83 14.54
C PRO A 27 -7.91 -6.89 15.03
N CYS A 28 -8.75 -6.06 14.44
CA CYS A 28 -10.20 -6.14 14.65
C CYS A 28 -10.96 -5.56 13.47
N VAL A 29 -12.23 -5.91 13.35
CA VAL A 29 -13.18 -5.31 12.41
C VAL A 29 -14.05 -4.33 13.19
N LEU A 30 -14.18 -3.10 12.67
CA LEU A 30 -15.02 -2.05 13.22
C LEU A 30 -16.27 -1.90 12.34
N THR A 31 -17.43 -1.89 12.97
CA THR A 31 -18.72 -1.54 12.36
C THR A 31 -19.15 -0.15 12.79
N GLY A 32 -20.04 0.49 12.03
CA GLY A 32 -20.62 1.78 12.37
C GLY A 32 -19.80 3.01 12.00
N LEU A 33 -18.50 2.90 11.69
CA LEU A 33 -17.67 4.07 11.33
C LEU A 33 -17.99 4.65 9.95
N GLN A 34 -18.49 3.82 9.03
CA GLN A 34 -18.85 4.29 7.68
C GLN A 34 -20.28 4.83 7.57
N GLU A 35 -21.01 4.90 8.67
CA GLU A 35 -22.34 5.52 8.66
C GLU A 35 -22.23 7.00 8.29
N GLY A 36 -23.02 7.43 7.30
CA GLY A 36 -22.99 8.79 6.79
C GLY A 36 -21.82 9.12 5.84
N TRP A 37 -20.96 8.16 5.49
CA TRP A 37 -19.96 8.39 4.44
C TRP A 37 -20.62 8.47 3.06
N PRO A 38 -20.54 9.60 2.33
CA PRO A 38 -21.02 9.69 0.95
C PRO A 38 -20.41 8.60 0.05
N ALA A 39 -19.16 8.18 0.31
CA ALA A 39 -18.49 7.12 -0.41
C ALA A 39 -19.31 5.82 -0.51
N ARG A 40 -20.09 5.48 0.50
CA ARG A 40 -20.88 4.24 0.52
C ARG A 40 -21.94 4.18 -0.58
N GLU A 41 -22.50 5.29 -0.93
CA GLU A 41 -23.52 5.38 -1.98
C GLU A 41 -22.90 5.78 -3.31
N LYS A 42 -21.96 6.73 -3.27
CA LYS A 42 -21.38 7.39 -4.43
C LYS A 42 -20.34 6.52 -5.14
N TRP A 43 -19.43 5.85 -4.41
CA TRP A 43 -18.29 5.18 -5.02
C TRP A 43 -18.67 3.81 -5.61
N THR A 44 -19.14 3.84 -6.85
CA THR A 44 -19.34 2.66 -7.69
C THR A 44 -18.33 2.68 -8.83
N PRO A 45 -18.00 1.54 -9.46
CA PRO A 45 -17.21 1.56 -10.68
C PRO A 45 -17.82 2.48 -11.76
N GLU A 46 -19.15 2.51 -11.87
CA GLU A 46 -19.89 3.38 -12.79
C GLU A 46 -19.66 4.86 -12.49
N PHE A 47 -19.72 5.26 -11.22
CA PHE A 47 -19.42 6.64 -10.82
C PHE A 47 -18.04 7.07 -11.32
N PHE A 48 -17.02 6.24 -11.10
CA PHE A 48 -15.65 6.52 -11.56
C PHE A 48 -15.55 6.56 -13.07
N ARG A 49 -16.27 5.67 -13.76
CA ARG A 49 -16.34 5.64 -15.23
C ARG A 49 -16.94 6.91 -15.82
N GLU A 50 -18.06 7.35 -15.26
CA GLU A 50 -18.86 8.47 -15.79
C GLU A 50 -18.22 9.82 -15.50
N HIS A 51 -17.70 10.02 -14.30
CA HIS A 51 -17.21 11.32 -13.85
C HIS A 51 -15.69 11.50 -14.03
N HIS A 52 -14.94 10.39 -14.04
CA HIS A 52 -13.47 10.43 -14.06
C HIS A 52 -12.85 9.46 -15.08
N GLY A 53 -13.63 9.03 -16.06
CA GLY A 53 -13.27 7.97 -17.01
C GLY A 53 -12.05 8.27 -17.88
N GLU A 54 -11.69 9.53 -18.08
CA GLU A 54 -10.50 9.92 -18.87
C GLU A 54 -9.18 9.81 -18.10
N LEU A 55 -9.23 9.66 -16.78
CA LEU A 55 -8.01 9.49 -15.98
C LEU A 55 -7.27 8.21 -16.39
N SER A 56 -5.95 8.33 -16.52
CA SER A 56 -5.07 7.19 -16.74
C SER A 56 -4.66 6.61 -15.38
N VAL A 57 -5.01 5.36 -15.15
CA VAL A 57 -4.75 4.66 -13.88
C VAL A 57 -3.83 3.47 -14.08
N ALA A 58 -2.99 3.19 -13.08
CA ALA A 58 -2.14 2.01 -13.09
C ALA A 58 -2.94 0.78 -12.66
N VAL A 59 -2.89 -0.27 -13.47
CA VAL A 59 -3.54 -1.55 -13.18
C VAL A 59 -2.51 -2.67 -13.16
N ALA A 60 -2.72 -3.68 -12.32
CA ALA A 60 -1.79 -4.78 -12.13
C ALA A 60 -2.41 -6.11 -12.58
N ARG A 61 -1.62 -6.92 -13.29
CA ARG A 61 -1.90 -8.31 -13.59
C ARG A 61 -0.75 -9.17 -13.03
N GLY A 62 -0.99 -9.80 -11.89
CA GLY A 62 0.09 -10.48 -11.16
C GLY A 62 1.20 -9.52 -10.73
N LYS A 63 2.41 -9.66 -11.31
CA LYS A 63 3.56 -8.77 -11.10
C LYS A 63 3.68 -7.67 -12.15
N GLU A 64 2.97 -7.79 -13.26
CA GLU A 64 3.00 -6.84 -14.37
C GLU A 64 2.11 -5.64 -14.10
N TRP A 65 2.56 -4.47 -14.51
CA TRP A 65 1.83 -3.22 -14.39
C TRP A 65 1.63 -2.62 -15.76
N GLY A 66 0.42 -2.10 -16.00
CA GLY A 66 0.05 -1.37 -17.20
C GLY A 66 -0.67 -0.08 -16.84
N GLN A 67 -0.90 0.75 -17.85
CA GLN A 67 -1.72 1.95 -17.75
C GLN A 67 -2.96 1.77 -18.62
N MET A 68 -4.11 2.24 -18.13
CA MET A 68 -5.34 2.23 -18.92
C MET A 68 -6.24 3.39 -18.47
N ARG A 69 -7.13 3.86 -19.36
CA ARG A 69 -8.14 4.83 -18.93
C ARG A 69 -9.13 4.18 -17.98
N LEU A 70 -9.56 4.93 -16.99
CA LEU A 70 -10.47 4.41 -15.95
C LEU A 70 -11.80 3.91 -16.55
N ARG A 71 -12.34 4.58 -17.60
CA ARG A 71 -13.52 4.09 -18.33
C ARG A 71 -13.27 2.73 -18.98
N ASP A 72 -12.13 2.56 -19.65
CA ASP A 72 -11.79 1.31 -20.35
C ASP A 72 -11.60 0.18 -19.33
N TYR A 73 -11.09 0.50 -18.14
CA TYR A 73 -10.99 -0.43 -17.04
C TYR A 73 -12.36 -0.92 -16.55
N VAL A 74 -13.29 0.01 -16.32
CA VAL A 74 -14.63 -0.34 -15.85
C VAL A 74 -15.43 -1.06 -16.94
N ASP A 75 -15.32 -0.64 -18.22
CA ASP A 75 -15.95 -1.34 -19.33
C ASP A 75 -15.45 -2.79 -19.42
N ARG A 76 -14.14 -3.02 -19.20
CA ARG A 76 -13.57 -4.35 -19.13
C ARG A 76 -14.10 -5.17 -17.95
N LEU A 77 -14.28 -4.57 -16.77
CA LEU A 77 -14.93 -5.23 -15.62
C LEU A 77 -16.35 -5.70 -15.97
N ARG A 78 -17.09 -4.90 -16.74
CA ARG A 78 -18.48 -5.22 -17.13
C ARG A 78 -18.56 -6.28 -18.22
N ALA A 79 -17.60 -6.30 -19.14
CA ALA A 79 -17.55 -7.27 -20.24
C ALA A 79 -16.95 -8.61 -19.84
N ALA A 80 -16.37 -8.71 -18.64
CA ALA A 80 -15.61 -9.87 -18.17
C ALA A 80 -16.44 -11.16 -18.18
N GLN A 81 -15.87 -12.21 -18.76
CA GLN A 81 -16.43 -13.55 -18.71
C GLN A 81 -15.93 -14.31 -17.47
N PRO A 82 -16.69 -15.30 -16.98
CA PRO A 82 -16.24 -16.16 -15.89
C PRO A 82 -14.86 -16.77 -16.18
N GLY A 83 -13.90 -16.56 -15.28
CA GLY A 83 -12.53 -17.08 -15.42
C GLY A 83 -11.57 -16.19 -16.22
N GLU A 84 -12.04 -15.07 -16.77
CA GLU A 84 -11.15 -14.09 -17.41
C GLU A 84 -10.26 -13.41 -16.39
N ASP A 85 -8.97 -13.28 -16.72
CA ASP A 85 -7.99 -12.57 -15.90
C ASP A 85 -8.09 -11.06 -16.14
N ILE A 86 -8.89 -10.39 -15.31
CA ILE A 86 -9.07 -8.95 -15.35
C ILE A 86 -7.99 -8.28 -14.50
N PRO A 87 -7.31 -7.22 -15.01
CA PRO A 87 -6.36 -6.47 -14.20
C PRO A 87 -7.00 -5.92 -12.93
N TYR A 88 -6.19 -5.74 -11.89
CA TYR A 88 -6.61 -5.18 -10.61
C TYR A 88 -6.11 -3.73 -10.50
N LEU A 89 -7.02 -2.76 -10.42
CA LEU A 89 -6.70 -1.39 -10.05
C LEU A 89 -6.45 -1.37 -8.55
N ARG A 90 -5.19 -1.24 -8.17
CA ARG A 90 -4.75 -1.25 -6.78
C ARG A 90 -3.75 -0.15 -6.51
N THR A 91 -3.66 0.30 -5.25
CA THR A 91 -2.74 1.35 -4.80
C THR A 91 -2.82 2.65 -5.62
N TRP A 92 -4.04 3.01 -6.07
CA TRP A 92 -4.26 4.27 -6.74
C TRP A 92 -4.37 5.41 -5.72
N ASN A 93 -3.45 6.37 -5.78
CA ASN A 93 -3.47 7.59 -4.98
C ASN A 93 -4.52 8.56 -5.55
N PHE A 94 -5.78 8.18 -5.45
CA PHE A 94 -6.92 8.80 -6.11
C PHE A 94 -7.13 10.27 -5.74
N LEU A 95 -6.70 10.70 -4.55
CA LEU A 95 -6.83 12.08 -4.11
C LEU A 95 -5.86 13.05 -4.79
N ASP A 96 -4.80 12.54 -5.43
CA ASP A 96 -3.97 13.36 -6.33
C ASP A 96 -4.72 13.75 -7.60
N ASP A 97 -5.59 12.85 -8.08
CA ASP A 97 -6.32 13.00 -9.33
C ASP A 97 -7.73 13.59 -9.10
N ILE A 98 -8.33 13.29 -7.94
CA ILE A 98 -9.72 13.63 -7.59
C ILE A 98 -9.77 14.13 -6.13
N PRO A 99 -9.18 15.29 -5.81
CA PRO A 99 -9.06 15.78 -4.43
C PRO A 99 -10.39 16.04 -3.73
N GLU A 100 -11.46 16.33 -4.49
CA GLU A 100 -12.81 16.56 -3.96
C GLU A 100 -13.40 15.33 -3.26
N LEU A 101 -12.93 14.12 -3.56
CA LEU A 101 -13.38 12.89 -2.90
C LEU A 101 -12.89 12.80 -1.43
N ARG A 102 -11.99 13.70 -1.00
CA ARG A 102 -11.60 13.79 0.41
C ARG A 102 -12.78 13.99 1.35
N GLY A 103 -13.82 14.68 0.92
CA GLY A 103 -15.04 14.93 1.69
C GLY A 103 -15.96 13.71 1.82
N ASP A 104 -15.74 12.66 1.06
CA ASP A 104 -16.64 11.51 0.99
C ASP A 104 -16.43 10.48 2.12
N PHE A 105 -15.38 10.63 2.93
CA PHE A 105 -15.06 9.70 4.02
C PHE A 105 -14.36 10.38 5.20
N SER A 106 -14.54 9.82 6.40
CA SER A 106 -13.87 10.28 7.61
C SER A 106 -13.62 9.10 8.56
N PRO A 107 -12.37 8.68 8.79
CA PRO A 107 -12.07 7.55 9.66
C PRO A 107 -12.28 7.85 11.15
N GLY A 108 -12.58 9.09 11.50
CA GLY A 108 -12.81 9.53 12.87
C GLY A 108 -11.56 9.45 13.75
N ALA A 109 -11.76 9.67 15.05
CA ALA A 109 -10.68 9.72 16.04
C ALA A 109 -10.06 8.33 16.36
N HIS A 110 -10.65 7.23 15.87
CA HIS A 110 -10.13 5.88 16.09
C HIS A 110 -8.75 5.70 15.44
N PHE A 111 -8.55 6.28 14.26
CA PHE A 111 -7.33 6.18 13.47
C PHE A 111 -6.56 7.50 13.46
N ALA A 112 -6.19 7.97 14.66
CA ALA A 112 -5.35 9.16 14.79
C ALA A 112 -3.99 8.91 14.13
N ASP A 113 -3.67 9.72 13.11
CA ASP A 113 -2.49 9.56 12.26
C ASP A 113 -1.46 10.65 12.53
N LEU A 114 -0.28 10.26 12.98
CA LEU A 114 0.84 11.17 13.22
C LEU A 114 1.46 11.71 11.92
N PHE A 115 1.21 11.12 10.76
CA PHE A 115 1.62 11.74 9.50
C PHE A 115 0.89 13.07 9.26
N LYS A 116 -0.36 13.18 9.71
CA LYS A 116 -1.19 14.38 9.49
C LYS A 116 -0.76 15.61 10.28
N VAL A 117 0.16 15.47 11.26
CA VAL A 117 0.76 16.61 11.96
C VAL A 117 2.03 17.13 11.26
N LEU A 118 2.47 16.45 10.20
CA LEU A 118 3.64 16.85 9.42
C LEU A 118 3.22 17.81 8.30
N PRO A 119 4.16 18.66 7.81
CA PRO A 119 3.94 19.37 6.56
C PRO A 119 3.56 18.41 5.44
N GLU A 120 2.66 18.82 4.55
CA GLU A 120 2.13 17.97 3.47
C GLU A 120 3.25 17.36 2.60
N SER A 121 4.29 18.15 2.32
CA SER A 121 5.47 17.69 1.57
C SER A 121 6.23 16.55 2.24
N MET A 122 6.04 16.33 3.53
CA MET A 122 6.66 15.23 4.29
C MET A 122 5.71 14.07 4.54
N GLN A 123 4.43 14.21 4.20
CA GLN A 123 3.47 13.11 4.35
C GLN A 123 3.67 12.07 3.24
N PRO A 124 3.83 10.77 3.58
CA PRO A 124 3.92 9.74 2.57
C PRO A 124 2.54 9.51 1.92
N PRO A 125 2.48 9.09 0.65
CA PRO A 125 1.23 8.92 -0.10
C PRO A 125 0.57 7.57 0.22
N PHE A 126 0.15 7.38 1.47
CA PHE A 126 -0.33 6.09 1.97
C PHE A 126 -1.86 6.01 2.05
N GLU A 127 -2.55 6.63 1.11
CA GLU A 127 -4.00 6.57 0.94
C GLU A 127 -4.33 6.06 -0.45
N TRP A 128 -4.93 4.88 -0.53
CA TRP A 128 -5.14 4.20 -1.80
C TRP A 128 -6.57 3.72 -1.99
N LEU A 129 -7.08 3.95 -3.20
CA LEU A 129 -8.30 3.31 -3.67
C LEU A 129 -7.98 2.01 -4.42
N PHE A 130 -8.85 1.03 -4.23
CA PHE A 130 -8.78 -0.28 -4.88
C PHE A 130 -10.13 -0.56 -5.55
N ILE A 131 -10.11 -0.87 -6.84
CA ILE A 131 -11.28 -1.36 -7.57
C ILE A 131 -10.87 -2.66 -8.23
N GLY A 132 -11.54 -3.76 -7.92
CA GLY A 132 -11.13 -5.07 -8.43
C GLY A 132 -12.27 -6.01 -8.74
N PRO A 133 -12.05 -6.95 -9.69
CA PRO A 133 -12.98 -8.03 -9.98
C PRO A 133 -13.07 -9.04 -8.81
N ALA A 134 -14.07 -9.90 -8.87
CA ALA A 134 -14.05 -11.13 -8.10
C ALA A 134 -12.78 -11.92 -8.45
N GLY A 135 -12.13 -12.53 -7.45
CA GLY A 135 -10.86 -13.22 -7.63
C GLY A 135 -9.62 -12.34 -7.61
N SER A 136 -9.77 -11.00 -7.55
CA SER A 136 -8.63 -10.08 -7.36
C SER A 136 -7.86 -10.43 -6.09
N ARG A 137 -6.52 -10.29 -6.13
CA ARG A 137 -5.66 -10.78 -5.04
C ARG A 137 -4.55 -9.80 -4.69
N THR A 138 -4.36 -9.59 -3.39
CA THR A 138 -3.13 -9.05 -2.83
C THR A 138 -2.41 -10.20 -2.12
N ARG A 139 -1.18 -10.51 -2.60
CA ARG A 139 -0.37 -11.61 -2.06
C ARG A 139 0.02 -11.35 -0.62
N LEU A 140 0.49 -12.39 0.07
CA LEU A 140 1.01 -12.29 1.43
C LEU A 140 2.11 -11.22 1.51
N HIS A 141 2.01 -10.33 2.48
CA HIS A 141 2.94 -9.23 2.72
C HIS A 141 2.76 -8.68 4.12
N VAL A 142 3.66 -7.81 4.52
CA VAL A 142 3.52 -6.89 5.64
C VAL A 142 3.44 -5.47 5.07
N ASP A 143 2.66 -4.62 5.69
CA ASP A 143 2.48 -3.24 5.25
C ASP A 143 3.79 -2.44 5.22
N VAL A 144 3.81 -1.45 4.30
CA VAL A 144 4.95 -0.57 4.07
C VAL A 144 5.43 0.09 5.36
N TRP A 145 6.74 0.14 5.59
CA TRP A 145 7.40 0.75 6.74
C TRP A 145 7.00 0.20 8.12
N GLY A 146 6.31 -0.92 8.17
CA GLY A 146 5.75 -1.42 9.43
C GLY A 146 4.74 -0.45 10.06
N THR A 147 4.00 0.27 9.23
CA THR A 147 2.86 1.09 9.65
C THR A 147 1.70 0.24 10.12
N ASP A 148 0.80 0.84 10.86
CA ASP A 148 -0.55 0.32 11.04
C ASP A 148 -1.40 0.71 9.83
N ALA A 149 -2.45 -0.07 9.55
CA ALA A 149 -3.37 0.24 8.45
C ALA A 149 -4.84 0.05 8.86
N TRP A 150 -5.70 0.74 8.14
CA TRP A 150 -7.12 0.40 8.11
C TRP A 150 -7.60 0.30 6.67
N LEU A 151 -8.51 -0.64 6.42
CA LEU A 151 -9.17 -0.78 5.13
C LEU A 151 -10.67 -0.72 5.32
N ALA A 152 -11.30 0.25 4.67
CA ALA A 152 -12.75 0.38 4.61
C ALA A 152 -13.29 -0.34 3.38
N GLN A 153 -14.18 -1.29 3.59
CA GLN A 153 -14.89 -1.97 2.51
C GLN A 153 -16.12 -1.15 2.13
N ILE A 154 -16.05 -0.51 0.98
CA ILE A 154 -17.14 0.35 0.48
C ILE A 154 -18.18 -0.52 -0.24
N ARG A 155 -17.72 -1.40 -1.16
CA ARG A 155 -18.58 -2.31 -1.94
C ARG A 155 -17.94 -3.67 -2.07
N GLY A 156 -18.79 -4.69 -2.16
CA GLY A 156 -18.35 -6.07 -2.31
C GLY A 156 -17.70 -6.61 -1.05
N ARG A 157 -17.10 -7.80 -1.14
CA ARG A 157 -16.56 -8.54 0.00
C ARG A 157 -15.14 -8.96 -0.25
N LYS A 158 -14.30 -8.87 0.81
CA LYS A 158 -12.92 -9.35 0.78
C LYS A 158 -12.66 -10.33 1.91
N ARG A 159 -11.95 -11.42 1.61
CA ARG A 159 -11.38 -12.30 2.63
C ARG A 159 -9.99 -11.83 2.99
N PHE A 160 -9.75 -11.69 4.28
CA PHE A 160 -8.43 -11.46 4.85
C PHE A 160 -7.93 -12.75 5.49
N THR A 161 -6.71 -13.15 5.15
CA THR A 161 -5.96 -14.21 5.80
C THR A 161 -4.79 -13.57 6.51
N LEU A 162 -4.82 -13.58 7.84
CA LEU A 162 -3.88 -12.90 8.74
C LEU A 162 -3.03 -13.92 9.46
N PHE A 163 -1.78 -13.56 9.76
CA PHE A 163 -0.90 -14.36 10.61
C PHE A 163 -0.33 -13.50 11.74
N HIS A 164 -0.23 -14.10 12.93
CA HIS A 164 0.46 -13.43 14.02
C HIS A 164 1.92 -13.13 13.63
N PRO A 165 2.50 -11.99 14.00
CA PRO A 165 3.88 -11.60 13.62
C PRO A 165 4.94 -12.68 13.92
N ALA A 166 4.77 -13.45 14.99
CA ALA A 166 5.67 -14.56 15.32
C ALA A 166 5.73 -15.67 14.24
N HIS A 167 4.73 -15.76 13.37
CA HIS A 167 4.69 -16.72 12.27
C HIS A 167 5.42 -16.25 11.00
N ARG A 168 5.87 -14.98 10.94
CA ARG A 168 6.58 -14.39 9.81
C ARG A 168 7.76 -15.28 9.36
N ARG A 169 8.54 -15.80 10.30
CA ARG A 169 9.67 -16.70 10.04
C ARG A 169 9.34 -17.97 9.25
N PHE A 170 8.08 -18.40 9.22
CA PHE A 170 7.60 -19.55 8.46
C PHE A 170 7.08 -19.17 7.06
N LEU A 171 6.88 -17.87 6.82
CA LEU A 171 6.15 -17.32 5.69
C LEU A 171 7.00 -16.45 4.78
N GLU A 172 8.15 -15.97 5.26
CA GLU A 172 9.02 -15.03 4.57
C GLU A 172 10.47 -15.53 4.58
N ARG A 173 11.19 -15.20 3.52
CA ARG A 173 12.62 -15.43 3.35
C ARG A 173 13.28 -14.14 2.89
N ASP A 174 14.49 -13.86 3.40
CA ASP A 174 15.27 -12.65 3.07
C ASP A 174 16.10 -12.81 1.79
N ASP A 175 16.11 -14.01 1.20
CA ASP A 175 16.91 -14.38 0.02
C ASP A 175 16.09 -14.48 -1.27
N GLY A 176 15.04 -13.70 -1.39
CA GLY A 176 14.22 -13.60 -2.59
C GLY A 176 14.95 -12.97 -3.78
N PRO A 177 14.39 -13.10 -4.98
CA PRO A 177 14.97 -12.55 -6.20
C PRO A 177 15.29 -11.06 -6.09
N GLY A 178 16.51 -10.67 -6.45
CA GLY A 178 16.96 -9.28 -6.36
C GLY A 178 17.20 -8.77 -4.93
N GLY A 179 17.33 -9.66 -3.95
CA GLY A 179 17.56 -9.31 -2.54
C GLY A 179 16.32 -8.74 -1.81
N ALA A 180 15.14 -8.84 -2.43
CA ALA A 180 13.89 -8.49 -1.78
C ALA A 180 13.35 -9.68 -0.96
N PRO A 181 12.57 -9.44 0.11
CA PRO A 181 11.90 -10.52 0.82
C PRO A 181 10.98 -11.31 -0.09
N GLU A 182 11.04 -12.64 -0.02
CA GLU A 182 10.12 -13.54 -0.69
C GLU A 182 9.09 -14.06 0.29
N TRP A 183 7.81 -13.98 -0.09
CA TRP A 183 6.70 -14.46 0.69
C TRP A 183 6.10 -15.73 0.10
N ALA A 184 5.73 -16.68 0.97
CA ALA A 184 5.06 -17.90 0.58
C ALA A 184 3.77 -17.61 -0.19
N ASP A 185 3.51 -18.36 -1.26
CA ASP A 185 2.20 -18.35 -1.90
C ASP A 185 1.24 -19.23 -1.08
N LEU A 186 0.22 -18.62 -0.47
CA LEU A 186 -0.74 -19.34 0.39
C LEU A 186 -1.55 -20.41 -0.35
N ARG A 187 -1.65 -20.34 -1.69
CA ARG A 187 -2.38 -21.31 -2.51
C ARG A 187 -1.51 -22.49 -2.94
N ALA A 188 -0.23 -22.24 -3.13
CA ALA A 188 0.74 -23.23 -3.58
C ALA A 188 2.11 -22.94 -2.93
N PRO A 189 2.25 -23.17 -1.61
CA PRO A 189 3.51 -22.93 -0.92
C PRO A 189 4.57 -23.92 -1.42
N ASP A 190 5.74 -23.39 -1.81
CA ASP A 190 6.87 -24.21 -2.19
C ASP A 190 7.49 -24.86 -0.94
N PRO A 191 7.44 -26.19 -0.79
CA PRO A 191 7.94 -26.86 0.41
C PRO A 191 9.47 -26.86 0.51
N GLN A 192 10.20 -26.63 -0.59
CA GLN A 192 11.66 -26.49 -0.56
C GLN A 192 12.06 -25.10 -0.08
N ARG A 193 11.31 -24.06 -0.49
CA ARG A 193 11.56 -22.69 -0.08
C ARG A 193 11.00 -22.40 1.31
N PHE A 194 9.85 -22.97 1.67
CA PHE A 194 9.14 -22.73 2.92
C PHE A 194 8.82 -24.05 3.65
N PRO A 195 9.83 -24.81 4.13
CA PRO A 195 9.62 -26.15 4.72
C PRO A 195 8.80 -26.13 6.01
N GLU A 196 8.78 -25.00 6.72
CA GLU A 196 8.02 -24.83 7.97
C GLU A 196 6.66 -24.14 7.76
N PHE A 197 6.21 -23.92 6.52
CA PHE A 197 4.95 -23.24 6.22
C PHE A 197 3.74 -23.79 7.00
N SER A 198 3.66 -25.11 7.16
CA SER A 198 2.57 -25.78 7.88
C SER A 198 2.48 -25.41 9.37
N ARG A 199 3.51 -24.80 9.95
CA ARG A 199 3.52 -24.30 11.34
C ARG A 199 2.83 -22.94 11.47
N ALA A 200 2.61 -22.23 10.37
CA ALA A 200 1.90 -20.96 10.36
C ALA A 200 0.39 -21.20 10.47
N THR A 201 -0.24 -20.63 11.49
CA THR A 201 -1.68 -20.75 11.71
C THR A 201 -2.38 -19.50 11.22
N PRO A 202 -3.22 -19.57 10.16
CA PRO A 202 -3.97 -18.44 9.67
C PRO A 202 -5.14 -18.08 10.58
N ILE A 203 -5.49 -16.80 10.60
CA ILE A 203 -6.74 -16.27 11.15
C ILE A 203 -7.48 -15.63 9.98
N GLU A 204 -8.68 -16.09 9.67
CA GLU A 204 -9.45 -15.58 8.54
C GLU A 204 -10.65 -14.76 8.98
N THR A 205 -10.97 -13.75 8.18
CA THR A 205 -12.21 -12.98 8.30
C THR A 205 -12.67 -12.49 6.94
N VAL A 206 -13.98 -12.41 6.74
CA VAL A 206 -14.58 -11.75 5.58
C VAL A 206 -15.00 -10.35 6.01
N LEU A 207 -14.57 -9.36 5.25
CA LEU A 207 -14.95 -7.95 5.45
C LEU A 207 -16.13 -7.65 4.53
N GLU A 208 -17.22 -7.22 5.13
CA GLU A 208 -18.49 -6.88 4.48
C GLU A 208 -18.56 -5.36 4.16
N PRO A 209 -19.39 -4.94 3.19
CA PRO A 209 -19.60 -3.52 2.92
C PRO A 209 -20.01 -2.75 4.17
N GLY A 210 -19.36 -1.62 4.43
CA GLY A 210 -19.59 -0.78 5.61
C GLY A 210 -18.72 -1.14 6.81
N GLU A 211 -17.94 -2.21 6.74
CA GLU A 211 -16.97 -2.57 7.77
C GLU A 211 -15.58 -1.99 7.48
N ILE A 212 -14.82 -1.75 8.54
CA ILE A 212 -13.40 -1.35 8.48
C ILE A 212 -12.59 -2.40 9.23
N ILE A 213 -11.57 -2.96 8.60
CA ILE A 213 -10.58 -3.78 9.31
C ILE A 213 -9.42 -2.89 9.76
N TYR A 214 -9.02 -3.01 11.01
CA TYR A 214 -7.76 -2.52 11.53
C TYR A 214 -6.70 -3.61 11.42
N LEU A 215 -5.60 -3.31 10.75
CA LEU A 215 -4.44 -4.17 10.55
C LEU A 215 -3.27 -3.58 11.35
N PRO A 216 -2.84 -4.24 12.43
CA PRO A 216 -1.71 -3.76 13.18
C PRO A 216 -0.41 -3.95 12.40
N ARG A 217 0.56 -3.10 12.69
CA ARG A 217 1.93 -3.20 12.18
C ARG A 217 2.49 -4.62 12.25
N LYS A 218 3.29 -4.98 11.25
CA LYS A 218 4.02 -6.27 11.18
C LYS A 218 3.15 -7.53 11.08
N TRP A 219 1.83 -7.42 10.93
CA TRP A 219 0.97 -8.57 10.70
C TRP A 219 1.03 -9.02 9.24
N PRO A 220 1.61 -10.23 8.95
CA PRO A 220 1.55 -10.76 7.59
C PRO A 220 0.10 -11.03 7.21
N HIS A 221 -0.29 -10.58 6.02
CA HIS A 221 -1.65 -10.77 5.55
C HIS A 221 -1.75 -10.89 4.03
N ALA A 222 -2.77 -11.60 3.59
CA ALA A 222 -3.18 -11.70 2.19
C ALA A 222 -4.66 -11.34 2.08
N VAL A 223 -5.07 -10.86 0.91
CA VAL A 223 -6.45 -10.41 0.67
C VAL A 223 -6.95 -10.95 -0.65
N ASP A 224 -8.11 -11.63 -0.62
CA ASP A 224 -8.81 -12.10 -1.82
C ASP A 224 -10.15 -11.37 -1.96
N GLY A 225 -10.43 -10.81 -3.14
CA GLY A 225 -11.74 -10.29 -3.53
C GLY A 225 -12.72 -11.44 -3.78
N LEU A 226 -13.77 -11.54 -2.96
CA LEU A 226 -14.79 -12.57 -3.13
C LEU A 226 -15.84 -12.19 -4.17
N THR A 227 -16.05 -10.91 -4.34
CA THR A 227 -16.92 -10.30 -5.35
C THR A 227 -16.17 -9.17 -6.03
N GLU A 228 -16.79 -8.44 -6.94
CA GLU A 228 -16.30 -7.12 -7.32
C GLU A 228 -16.24 -6.22 -6.09
N THR A 229 -15.18 -5.42 -5.97
CA THR A 229 -14.91 -4.64 -4.76
C THR A 229 -14.49 -3.21 -5.07
N VAL A 230 -14.94 -2.29 -4.22
CA VAL A 230 -14.37 -0.95 -4.05
C VAL A 230 -13.96 -0.81 -2.59
N SER A 231 -12.69 -0.49 -2.33
CA SER A 231 -12.19 -0.33 -0.96
C SER A 231 -11.12 0.74 -0.85
N LEU A 232 -11.11 1.42 0.28
CA LEU A 232 -10.15 2.46 0.64
C LEU A 232 -9.21 1.91 1.70
N THR A 233 -7.91 2.02 1.46
CA THR A 233 -6.87 1.64 2.43
C THR A 233 -6.03 2.84 2.79
N VAL A 234 -5.76 2.99 4.07
CA VAL A 234 -4.85 4.02 4.58
C VAL A 234 -3.86 3.40 5.55
N ASN A 235 -2.58 3.57 5.26
CA ASN A 235 -1.54 3.25 6.22
C ASN A 235 -1.20 4.50 7.03
N PHE A 236 -1.08 4.36 8.34
CA PHE A 236 -0.92 5.48 9.26
C PHE A 236 0.16 5.23 10.31
N MET A 237 0.71 6.31 10.85
CA MET A 237 1.67 6.24 11.95
C MET A 237 0.98 6.52 13.28
N CYS A 238 0.97 5.54 14.16
CA CYS A 238 0.54 5.71 15.54
C CYS A 238 1.76 5.79 16.50
N PRO A 239 1.57 6.15 17.77
CA PRO A 239 2.68 6.15 18.74
C PRO A 239 3.44 4.82 18.83
N ALA A 240 2.76 3.70 18.66
CA ALA A 240 3.36 2.36 18.74
C ALA A 240 4.20 1.97 17.51
N SER A 241 3.93 2.55 16.33
CA SER A 241 4.73 2.34 15.11
C SER A 241 5.84 3.38 14.92
N LYS A 242 5.85 4.46 15.73
CA LYS A 242 6.76 5.60 15.57
C LYS A 242 8.23 5.20 15.47
N ALA A 243 8.70 4.28 16.32
CA ALA A 243 10.10 3.87 16.36
C ALA A 243 10.57 3.25 15.03
N TYR A 244 9.68 2.53 14.33
CA TYR A 244 9.99 1.92 13.03
C TYR A 244 9.84 2.88 11.88
N VAL A 245 8.84 3.74 11.92
CA VAL A 245 8.43 4.61 10.80
C VAL A 245 9.33 5.84 10.68
N VAL A 246 9.74 6.46 11.79
CA VAL A 246 10.49 7.73 11.75
C VAL A 246 11.82 7.64 10.99
N PRO A 247 12.65 6.59 11.13
CA PRO A 247 13.87 6.46 10.34
C PRO A 247 13.61 6.39 8.83
N LEU A 248 12.54 5.69 8.42
CA LEU A 248 12.15 5.55 7.02
C LEU A 248 11.52 6.83 6.47
N LEU A 249 10.77 7.54 7.31
CA LEU A 249 10.22 8.85 6.97
C LEU A 249 11.33 9.89 6.68
N LYS A 250 12.40 9.89 7.46
CA LYS A 250 13.57 10.75 7.18
C LYS A 250 14.17 10.46 5.81
N LYS A 251 14.44 9.20 5.52
CA LYS A 251 14.96 8.77 4.20
C LYS A 251 14.00 9.13 3.06
N TYR A 252 12.70 8.97 3.27
CA TYR A 252 11.69 9.40 2.30
C TYR A 252 11.75 10.90 2.04
N ALA A 253 11.77 11.72 3.08
CA ALA A 253 11.81 13.19 2.95
C ALA A 253 13.07 13.66 2.20
N GLU A 254 14.24 13.08 2.50
CA GLU A 254 15.50 13.35 1.81
C GLU A 254 15.44 13.00 0.32
N ARG A 255 14.95 11.78 -0.03
CA ARG A 255 14.81 11.34 -1.42
C ARG A 255 13.80 12.19 -2.18
N ARG A 256 12.67 12.53 -1.55
CA ARG A 256 11.64 13.38 -2.15
C ARG A 256 12.20 14.77 -2.45
N ALA A 257 12.84 15.42 -1.49
CA ALA A 257 13.45 16.73 -1.69
C ALA A 257 14.51 16.74 -2.80
N MET A 258 15.33 15.68 -2.88
CA MET A 258 16.29 15.51 -3.97
C MET A 258 15.58 15.41 -5.33
N CYS A 259 14.55 14.57 -5.43
CA CYS A 259 13.80 14.38 -6.68
C CYS A 259 13.08 15.68 -7.09
N GLU A 260 12.44 16.38 -6.17
CA GLU A 260 11.76 17.65 -6.45
C GLU A 260 12.73 18.72 -6.93
N LYS A 261 13.93 18.80 -6.33
CA LYS A 261 15.00 19.69 -6.77
C LYS A 261 15.44 19.41 -8.21
N VAL A 262 15.67 18.14 -8.55
CA VAL A 262 16.11 17.73 -9.90
C VAL A 262 15.01 17.95 -10.95
N LEU A 263 13.76 17.71 -10.59
CA LEU A 263 12.62 17.89 -11.50
C LEU A 263 12.16 19.34 -11.61
N GLY A 264 12.55 20.21 -10.67
CA GLY A 264 12.13 21.61 -10.62
C GLY A 264 10.63 21.79 -10.33
N ARG A 265 10.00 20.77 -9.70
CA ARG A 265 8.59 20.83 -9.31
C ARG A 265 8.30 19.93 -8.11
N ALA A 266 7.19 20.20 -7.42
CA ALA A 266 6.66 19.29 -6.40
C ALA A 266 6.24 17.95 -6.99
N LEU A 267 6.43 16.86 -6.22
CA LEU A 267 6.02 15.53 -6.58
C LEU A 267 4.58 15.27 -6.16
N LYS A 268 3.83 14.63 -7.07
CA LYS A 268 2.53 14.03 -6.79
C LYS A 268 2.70 12.57 -6.36
N ALA A 269 1.72 12.02 -5.64
CA ALA A 269 1.75 10.64 -5.16
C ALA A 269 1.79 9.60 -6.30
N ASN A 270 1.17 9.91 -7.45
CA ASN A 270 1.17 9.06 -8.64
C ASN A 270 2.41 9.21 -9.53
N ASP A 271 3.36 10.07 -9.20
CA ASP A 271 4.61 10.22 -9.97
C ASP A 271 5.44 8.92 -9.94
N ASN A 272 6.01 8.53 -11.07
CA ASN A 272 6.80 7.30 -11.21
C ASN A 272 7.97 7.22 -10.22
N VAL A 273 8.58 8.36 -9.87
CA VAL A 273 9.70 8.40 -8.90
C VAL A 273 9.25 8.21 -7.45
N MET A 274 7.95 8.22 -7.16
CA MET A 274 7.45 8.08 -5.79
C MET A 274 7.80 6.71 -5.19
N LYS A 275 7.84 5.65 -6.01
CA LYS A 275 8.31 4.31 -5.56
C LYS A 275 9.73 4.37 -5.01
N PHE A 276 10.64 5.11 -5.67
CA PHE A 276 11.98 5.32 -5.17
C PHE A 276 11.99 6.14 -3.88
N CYS A 277 11.19 7.20 -3.80
CA CYS A 277 11.11 7.98 -2.56
C CYS A 277 10.67 7.13 -1.38
N VAL A 278 9.66 6.28 -1.56
CA VAL A 278 9.09 5.42 -0.50
C VAL A 278 9.98 4.25 -0.15
N HIS A 279 10.44 3.49 -1.12
CA HIS A 279 11.11 2.21 -0.89
C HIS A 279 12.63 2.26 -1.03
N GLY A 280 13.17 3.29 -1.70
CA GLY A 280 14.57 3.30 -2.13
C GLY A 280 14.79 2.34 -3.31
N GLY A 281 16.01 1.87 -3.47
CA GLY A 281 16.39 1.03 -4.60
C GLY A 281 16.86 1.85 -5.80
N SER A 282 16.77 1.31 -7.01
CA SER A 282 17.18 2.01 -8.23
C SER A 282 16.24 3.16 -8.56
N ILE A 283 16.79 4.31 -8.91
CA ILE A 283 16.02 5.42 -9.48
C ILE A 283 15.61 5.10 -10.92
N PRO A 284 14.44 5.58 -11.38
CA PRO A 284 14.05 5.47 -12.78
C PRO A 284 15.13 6.04 -13.72
N MET A 285 15.35 5.41 -14.87
CA MET A 285 16.46 5.75 -15.79
C MET A 285 16.37 7.20 -16.30
N ASP A 286 15.17 7.69 -16.57
CA ASP A 286 14.93 9.08 -16.95
C ASP A 286 15.34 10.08 -15.85
N MET A 287 15.11 9.70 -14.60
CA MET A 287 15.52 10.48 -13.44
C MET A 287 17.05 10.40 -13.24
N ALA A 288 17.65 9.21 -13.39
CA ALA A 288 19.09 9.03 -13.32
C ALA A 288 19.81 9.91 -14.38
N LYS A 289 19.32 9.92 -15.63
CA LYS A 289 19.85 10.78 -16.70
C LYS A 289 19.77 12.28 -16.34
N ARG A 290 18.68 12.71 -15.71
CA ARG A 290 18.54 14.13 -15.30
C ARG A 290 19.49 14.48 -14.15
N ILE A 291 19.68 13.60 -13.18
CA ILE A 291 20.65 13.78 -12.10
C ILE A 291 22.08 13.87 -12.67
N LEU A 292 22.45 12.93 -13.55
CA LEU A 292 23.76 12.93 -14.20
C LEU A 292 23.95 14.19 -15.08
N GLY A 293 22.96 14.56 -15.88
CA GLY A 293 23.02 15.75 -16.70
C GLY A 293 23.14 17.05 -15.88
N ALA A 294 22.49 17.11 -14.70
CA ALA A 294 22.60 18.26 -13.80
C ALA A 294 23.96 18.34 -13.09
N THR A 295 24.65 17.21 -12.90
CA THR A 295 26.00 17.18 -12.32
C THR A 295 27.10 17.44 -13.38
N MET A 296 26.90 16.99 -14.62
CA MET A 296 27.86 17.18 -15.71
C MET A 296 27.78 18.58 -16.35
N GLY A 297 26.65 19.28 -16.22
CA GLY A 297 26.50 20.67 -16.69
C GLY A 297 27.21 21.72 -15.82
N LYS A 298 27.90 21.31 -14.74
CA LYS A 298 28.74 22.17 -13.89
C LYS A 298 30.26 21.91 -14.02
N GLU A 299 30.62 20.86 -14.72
CA GLU A 299 32.03 20.52 -14.98
C GLU A 299 32.16 20.14 -16.45
N GLY A 300 32.54 21.07 -17.31
CA GLY A 300 33.02 20.60 -18.59
C GLY A 300 32.58 21.37 -19.80
N GLU A 301 33.29 22.39 -20.08
CA GLU A 301 33.95 22.55 -21.35
C GLU A 301 35.33 21.86 -21.19
N GLU A 302 35.39 20.57 -21.55
CA GLU A 302 36.56 19.86 -22.07
C GLU A 302 36.34 18.32 -22.06
N GLY A 303 36.19 17.75 -23.23
CA GLY A 303 36.70 16.51 -23.73
C GLY A 303 36.25 15.15 -23.11
N GLY A 304 35.71 14.29 -23.96
CA GLY A 304 35.86 12.84 -23.86
C GLY A 304 34.57 12.02 -23.86
N GLU A 305 34.32 11.33 -24.99
CA GLU A 305 33.39 10.18 -25.06
C GLU A 305 33.77 9.13 -24.02
N ALA A 306 32.84 8.76 -23.19
CA ALA A 306 32.95 7.61 -22.30
C ALA A 306 31.68 6.78 -22.32
N ASP A 307 31.87 5.49 -22.46
CA ASP A 307 30.93 4.39 -22.59
C ASP A 307 29.74 4.43 -21.66
N ALA A 308 28.55 4.23 -22.23
CA ALA A 308 27.25 4.25 -21.58
C ALA A 308 26.82 2.85 -21.10
N ASP A 309 27.56 2.24 -20.18
CA ASP A 309 27.13 1.00 -19.48
C ASP A 309 27.64 0.97 -18.04
N ALA A 310 27.20 1.93 -17.24
CA ALA A 310 27.40 1.86 -15.80
C ALA A 310 26.06 2.07 -15.10
N ALA A 311 25.42 0.97 -14.67
CA ALA A 311 24.33 1.01 -13.72
C ALA A 311 24.84 1.60 -12.39
N VAL A 312 24.41 2.83 -12.07
CA VAL A 312 24.72 3.44 -10.76
C VAL A 312 23.90 2.73 -9.70
N VAL A 313 24.49 1.73 -9.09
CA VAL A 313 23.99 1.09 -7.86
C VAL A 313 24.33 2.04 -6.70
N VAL A 314 23.37 2.81 -6.24
CA VAL A 314 23.47 3.47 -4.94
C VAL A 314 23.22 2.40 -3.89
N GLY A 315 24.25 2.09 -3.10
CA GLY A 315 24.35 0.95 -2.21
C GLY A 315 23.14 0.77 -1.30
N ALA A 316 22.69 -0.46 -1.23
CA ALA A 316 21.72 -0.94 -0.24
C ALA A 316 22.43 -1.06 1.13
N GLU A 317 22.62 0.05 1.83
CA GLU A 317 22.94 0.04 3.25
C GLU A 317 21.67 0.30 4.05
N GLY A 318 21.17 -0.71 4.64
CA GLY A 318 19.94 -0.66 5.47
C GLY A 318 19.65 -1.97 6.18
N ARG A 319 20.67 -2.67 6.65
CA ARG A 319 20.49 -3.64 7.75
C ARG A 319 20.39 -2.86 9.03
N ALA A 320 19.16 -2.72 9.55
CA ALA A 320 19.00 -2.44 10.98
C ALA A 320 19.25 -3.75 11.70
N GLU A 321 20.37 -3.84 12.44
CA GLU A 321 20.63 -4.88 13.43
C GLU A 321 19.47 -4.93 14.42
N GLU A 322 18.69 -6.00 14.39
CA GLU A 322 17.89 -6.43 15.52
C GLU A 322 18.79 -7.28 16.42
N ALA A 323 19.51 -6.62 17.33
CA ALA A 323 20.09 -7.28 18.49
C ALA A 323 19.32 -6.85 19.74
N ALA A 324 18.86 -7.87 20.45
CA ALA A 324 18.55 -7.95 21.88
C ALA A 324 17.25 -7.33 22.41
N SER A 325 16.50 -8.23 22.93
CA SER A 325 15.58 -8.37 24.05
C SER A 325 14.12 -8.52 23.69
#